data_3c3a73d01ebd69dff20eb8882532325d
#
_entry.id   3c3a73d01ebd69dff20eb8882532325d
#
_cell.length_a   1.000
_cell.length_b   1.000
_cell.length_c   1.000
_cell.angle_alpha   90.00
_cell.angle_beta   90.00
_cell.angle_gamma   90.00
#
_symmetry.space_group_name_H-M   'P 1'
#
loop_
_entity.id
_entity.type
_entity.pdbx_description
1 polymer ?
#
loop_
_entity_poly.entity_id
_entity_poly.type
_entity_poly.pdbx_seq_one_letter_code
_entity_poly.pdbx_strand_id
1 'polypeptide(L)'
;YQVSHLLGLFSSFNSDVVESVDFYKSGFPARYGGRMSSVVDVKTREGDYNDYHGLFSIGLLDGRFQLEGPIWKDKTSFNIGLRRSWVDVLTEPVCLLISSLEESKFRVKYAFWDLNANVTHKFSDDNKLSLNIYGGRDAAKLIAGNDREPVDTYHSTYMTQWGLEWGNLVTSLDWDYKFAPNHETSLKAYYTMYDSMFGLNDEGRTIIKDHNDYSLISDEEYFTSSGNKSRTSDLGLKADFGYRPTENHHIRYGTTLKYHFYNPVSYSVKNGKMNGEVTYDEDKSQSAPRQSFESDLYIEDEMSLTDWFTANVGLRYAAIATEGKWYHSIEPRAALRFQCGDYTDLKLSYSEMSQNSHLISSTYIQLPTSFWMPSTPKIAPSRSRQVAGGVYVNFPHNIKFSVEGYYKTMSNLLEFRGRWGLYPPITRWEDALVVGKGRSWGDRKSTRLNSSHEL
;
A
#
# COMPACT_ATOMS: atom_id res chain seq x y z
N TYR A 1 -0.94 2.01 -2.95
CA TYR A 1 -1.58 2.76 -1.88
C TYR A 1 -1.51 2.04 -0.52
N GLN A 2 -1.85 0.74 -0.45
CA GLN A 2 -1.62 -0.09 0.73
C GLN A 2 -0.64 -1.20 0.37
N VAL A 3 0.41 -1.41 1.17
CA VAL A 3 1.52 -2.30 0.83
C VAL A 3 1.68 -3.48 1.78
N SER A 4 0.64 -3.81 2.55
CA SER A 4 0.68 -4.90 3.53
C SER A 4 -0.69 -5.49 3.77
N HIS A 5 -0.72 -6.76 4.13
CA HIS A 5 -1.91 -7.45 4.62
C HIS A 5 -1.97 -7.36 6.16
N LEU A 6 -3.17 -7.48 6.72
CA LEU A 6 -3.45 -7.48 8.16
C LEU A 6 -2.66 -6.40 8.91
N LEU A 7 -2.86 -5.12 8.55
CA LEU A 7 -2.28 -3.96 9.24
C LEU A 7 -0.74 -4.00 9.35
N GLY A 8 -0.06 -4.67 8.41
CA GLY A 8 1.40 -4.75 8.37
C GLY A 8 2.01 -6.04 8.89
N LEU A 9 1.22 -7.00 9.34
CA LEU A 9 1.74 -8.28 9.82
C LEU A 9 2.25 -9.19 8.69
N PHE A 10 1.69 -9.06 7.49
CA PHE A 10 2.14 -9.80 6.30
C PHE A 10 2.52 -8.82 5.19
N SER A 11 3.63 -9.12 4.51
CA SER A 11 4.03 -8.40 3.31
C SER A 11 3.01 -8.59 2.19
N SER A 12 2.74 -7.55 1.39
CA SER A 12 1.96 -7.69 0.15
C SER A 12 2.72 -8.47 -0.94
N PHE A 13 4.03 -8.64 -0.78
CA PHE A 13 4.83 -9.35 -1.76
C PHE A 13 5.03 -10.80 -1.35
N ASN A 14 4.65 -11.72 -2.22
CA ASN A 14 4.99 -13.12 -2.09
C ASN A 14 6.50 -13.30 -2.36
N SER A 15 7.26 -13.75 -1.34
CA SER A 15 8.72 -13.93 -1.42
C SER A 15 9.16 -14.87 -2.54
N ASP A 16 8.29 -15.82 -2.93
CA ASP A 16 8.63 -16.87 -3.88
C ASP A 16 8.73 -16.35 -5.34
N VAL A 17 8.13 -15.17 -5.61
CA VAL A 17 8.19 -14.49 -6.92
C VAL A 17 9.09 -13.26 -6.94
N VAL A 18 9.69 -12.90 -5.81
CA VAL A 18 10.58 -11.73 -5.71
C VAL A 18 11.99 -12.11 -6.08
N GLU A 19 12.62 -11.31 -6.94
CA GLU A 19 14.03 -11.41 -7.31
C GLU A 19 14.90 -10.61 -6.36
N SER A 20 14.56 -9.32 -6.17
CA SER A 20 15.32 -8.42 -5.31
C SER A 20 14.43 -7.34 -4.68
N VAL A 21 14.90 -6.82 -3.55
CA VAL A 21 14.26 -5.70 -2.85
C VAL A 21 15.32 -4.67 -2.50
N ASP A 22 15.19 -3.47 -3.05
CA ASP A 22 16.03 -2.33 -2.69
C ASP A 22 15.25 -1.39 -1.77
N PHE A 23 15.80 -1.12 -0.61
CA PHE A 23 15.17 -0.27 0.40
C PHE A 23 15.96 1.01 0.65
N TYR A 24 15.41 2.14 0.21
CA TYR A 24 15.95 3.47 0.42
C TYR A 24 15.28 4.12 1.64
N LYS A 25 16.02 4.29 2.72
CA LYS A 25 15.58 4.95 3.97
C LYS A 25 15.90 6.44 3.96
N SER A 26 16.97 6.80 3.28
CA SER A 26 17.49 8.14 3.08
C SER A 26 18.32 8.17 1.78
N GLY A 27 18.72 9.34 1.31
CA GLY A 27 19.54 9.43 0.09
C GLY A 27 18.80 8.94 -1.16
N PHE A 28 17.54 9.29 -1.29
CA PHE A 28 16.68 8.84 -2.39
C PHE A 28 17.19 9.35 -3.73
N PRO A 29 17.42 8.49 -4.73
CA PRO A 29 17.69 8.92 -6.09
C PRO A 29 16.58 9.80 -6.67
N ALA A 30 16.92 10.73 -7.58
CA ALA A 30 15.97 11.69 -8.14
C ALA A 30 14.88 11.02 -9.00
N ARG A 31 15.13 9.82 -9.51
CA ARG A 31 14.15 9.00 -10.25
C ARG A 31 12.92 8.58 -9.46
N TYR A 32 12.96 8.64 -8.11
CA TYR A 32 11.83 8.36 -7.24
C TYR A 32 11.20 9.64 -6.71
N GLY A 33 9.88 9.78 -6.80
CA GLY A 33 9.15 10.97 -6.35
C GLY A 33 7.70 10.71 -5.98
N GLY A 34 6.96 11.78 -5.65
CA GLY A 34 5.54 11.73 -5.36
C GLY A 34 5.18 11.19 -3.98
N ARG A 35 6.18 10.89 -3.12
CA ARG A 35 6.00 10.45 -1.72
C ARG A 35 7.11 11.05 -0.85
N MET A 36 6.82 11.22 0.44
CA MET A 36 7.73 11.84 1.41
C MET A 36 8.40 10.84 2.36
N SER A 37 8.17 9.54 2.20
CA SER A 37 8.74 8.50 3.07
C SER A 37 9.83 7.68 2.37
N SER A 38 10.17 6.53 2.93
CA SER A 38 11.09 5.57 2.32
C SER A 38 10.58 5.02 0.99
N VAL A 39 11.51 4.55 0.16
CA VAL A 39 11.22 3.85 -1.09
C VAL A 39 11.58 2.37 -0.93
N VAL A 40 10.68 1.51 -1.35
CA VAL A 40 10.91 0.07 -1.49
C VAL A 40 10.74 -0.26 -2.96
N ASP A 41 11.83 -0.62 -3.61
CA ASP A 41 11.81 -1.05 -5.01
C ASP A 41 11.88 -2.57 -5.04
N VAL A 42 10.82 -3.21 -5.54
CA VAL A 42 10.67 -4.66 -5.58
C VAL A 42 10.68 -5.12 -7.01
N LYS A 43 11.62 -5.99 -7.35
CA LYS A 43 11.68 -6.64 -8.65
C LYS A 43 11.18 -8.07 -8.55
N THR A 44 10.30 -8.42 -9.47
CA THR A 44 9.81 -9.79 -9.60
C THR A 44 10.65 -10.58 -10.60
N ARG A 45 10.76 -11.89 -10.37
CA ARG A 45 11.48 -12.79 -11.28
C ARG A 45 10.76 -12.91 -12.62
N GLU A 46 11.51 -12.95 -13.69
CA GLU A 46 10.96 -13.09 -15.05
C GLU A 46 10.46 -14.51 -15.36
N GLY A 47 10.90 -15.52 -14.60
CA GLY A 47 10.68 -16.93 -14.87
C GLY A 47 11.79 -17.57 -15.70
N ASP A 48 11.83 -18.89 -15.72
CA ASP A 48 12.82 -19.66 -16.47
C ASP A 48 12.41 -19.73 -17.97
N TYR A 49 13.37 -19.54 -18.87
CA TYR A 49 13.15 -19.58 -20.32
C TYR A 49 13.28 -20.98 -20.93
N ASN A 50 13.77 -21.95 -20.17
CA ASN A 50 14.12 -23.28 -20.66
C ASN A 50 13.36 -24.41 -19.98
N ASP A 51 13.21 -24.31 -18.66
CA ASP A 51 12.66 -25.37 -17.83
C ASP A 51 11.47 -24.89 -16.98
N TYR A 52 10.60 -25.83 -16.62
CA TYR A 52 9.48 -25.56 -15.70
C TYR A 52 9.90 -25.83 -14.28
N HIS A 53 9.64 -24.87 -13.41
CA HIS A 53 9.83 -25.00 -11.97
C HIS A 53 8.54 -24.68 -11.24
N GLY A 54 8.27 -25.37 -10.15
CA GLY A 54 7.13 -25.11 -9.30
C GLY A 54 7.43 -25.29 -7.83
N LEU A 55 6.78 -24.49 -7.01
CA LEU A 55 6.88 -24.56 -5.57
C LEU A 55 5.47 -24.57 -4.98
N PHE A 56 5.24 -25.51 -4.06
CA PHE A 56 4.05 -25.53 -3.25
C PHE A 56 4.44 -25.57 -1.78
N SER A 57 3.90 -24.65 -0.98
CA SER A 57 4.21 -24.55 0.45
C SER A 57 2.91 -24.35 1.24
N ILE A 58 2.80 -25.10 2.34
CA ILE A 58 1.72 -24.96 3.32
C ILE A 58 2.37 -24.57 4.65
N GLY A 59 2.09 -23.35 5.10
CA GLY A 59 2.45 -22.84 6.42
C GLY A 59 1.29 -22.90 7.40
N LEU A 60 1.53 -22.50 8.64
CA LEU A 60 0.48 -22.43 9.67
C LEU A 60 -0.60 -21.40 9.31
N LEU A 61 -0.23 -20.28 8.71
CA LEU A 61 -1.14 -19.14 8.47
C LEU A 61 -1.50 -18.95 7.01
N ASP A 62 -0.69 -19.47 6.07
CA ASP A 62 -0.90 -19.30 4.63
C ASP A 62 -0.46 -20.52 3.82
N GLY A 63 -0.97 -20.63 2.60
CA GLY A 63 -0.49 -21.51 1.55
C GLY A 63 -0.03 -20.71 0.35
N ARG A 64 1.01 -21.20 -0.29
CA ARG A 64 1.66 -20.56 -1.42
C ARG A 64 1.87 -21.56 -2.54
N PHE A 65 1.64 -21.08 -3.75
CA PHE A 65 1.92 -21.82 -4.98
C PHE A 65 2.67 -20.88 -5.92
N GLN A 66 3.73 -21.39 -6.55
CA GLN A 66 4.47 -20.68 -7.57
C GLN A 66 4.75 -21.66 -8.72
N LEU A 67 4.62 -21.16 -9.95
CA LEU A 67 4.93 -21.87 -11.16
C LEU A 67 5.61 -20.92 -12.15
N GLU A 68 6.74 -21.34 -12.70
CA GLU A 68 7.44 -20.61 -13.75
C GLU A 68 7.93 -21.54 -14.85
N GLY A 69 8.16 -20.99 -16.03
CA GLY A 69 8.69 -21.76 -17.15
C GLY A 69 8.54 -21.05 -18.49
N PRO A 70 8.96 -21.70 -19.57
CA PRO A 70 8.85 -21.18 -20.93
C PRO A 70 7.42 -21.25 -21.46
N ILE A 71 6.92 -20.15 -22.03
CA ILE A 71 5.81 -20.16 -22.98
C ILE A 71 6.36 -20.46 -24.39
N TRP A 72 7.47 -19.84 -24.69
CA TRP A 72 8.23 -20.05 -25.93
C TRP A 72 9.69 -20.15 -25.57
N LYS A 73 10.25 -21.32 -25.71
CA LYS A 73 11.62 -21.63 -25.27
C LYS A 73 12.63 -20.60 -25.77
N ASP A 74 13.55 -20.21 -24.90
CA ASP A 74 14.60 -19.18 -25.08
C ASP A 74 14.06 -17.74 -25.30
N LYS A 75 12.75 -17.53 -25.51
CA LYS A 75 12.19 -16.23 -25.87
C LYS A 75 11.15 -15.69 -24.89
N THR A 76 10.24 -16.51 -24.42
CA THR A 76 9.13 -16.06 -23.61
C THR A 76 9.00 -16.93 -22.38
N SER A 77 9.08 -16.32 -21.22
CA SER A 77 8.87 -16.97 -19.93
C SER A 77 7.67 -16.40 -19.20
N PHE A 78 7.19 -17.15 -18.24
CA PHE A 78 6.20 -16.67 -17.27
C PHE A 78 6.60 -17.07 -15.86
N ASN A 79 6.13 -16.31 -14.88
CA ASN A 79 6.19 -16.62 -13.47
C ASN A 79 4.88 -16.22 -12.82
N ILE A 80 4.18 -17.16 -12.17
CA ILE A 80 2.90 -16.94 -11.50
C ILE A 80 3.03 -17.43 -10.07
N GLY A 81 2.68 -16.58 -9.13
CA GLY A 81 2.60 -16.91 -7.70
C GLY A 81 1.22 -16.60 -7.15
N LEU A 82 0.68 -17.52 -6.38
CA LEU A 82 -0.58 -17.40 -5.67
C LEU A 82 -0.33 -17.62 -4.18
N ARG A 83 -0.96 -16.83 -3.34
CA ARG A 83 -0.94 -17.01 -1.89
C ARG A 83 -2.33 -16.76 -1.31
N ARG A 84 -2.72 -17.54 -0.30
CA ARG A 84 -3.92 -17.34 0.49
C ARG A 84 -3.64 -17.64 1.96
N SER A 85 -4.09 -16.76 2.85
CA SER A 85 -4.12 -17.06 4.28
C SER A 85 -5.38 -17.83 4.63
N TRP A 86 -5.33 -18.63 5.68
CA TRP A 86 -6.47 -19.38 6.23
C TRP A 86 -6.70 -19.10 7.72
N VAL A 87 -6.44 -17.88 8.15
CA VAL A 87 -6.74 -17.41 9.51
C VAL A 87 -8.24 -17.58 9.81
N ASP A 88 -9.11 -17.35 8.82
CA ASP A 88 -10.55 -17.60 8.87
C ASP A 88 -10.89 -19.05 9.24
N VAL A 89 -10.15 -20.03 8.71
CA VAL A 89 -10.33 -21.45 8.99
C VAL A 89 -9.84 -21.80 10.40
N LEU A 90 -8.72 -21.21 10.83
CA LEU A 90 -8.13 -21.45 12.13
C LEU A 90 -8.95 -20.84 13.28
N THR A 91 -9.58 -19.71 13.05
CA THR A 91 -10.40 -19.03 14.06
C THR A 91 -11.80 -19.64 14.20
N GLU A 92 -12.33 -20.32 13.19
CA GLU A 92 -13.69 -20.85 13.21
C GLU A 92 -13.96 -21.86 14.35
N PRO A 93 -13.11 -22.87 14.65
CA PRO A 93 -13.34 -23.78 15.78
C PRO A 93 -13.34 -23.06 17.12
N VAL A 94 -12.45 -22.07 17.30
CA VAL A 94 -12.37 -21.28 18.53
C VAL A 94 -13.62 -20.41 18.69
N CYS A 95 -14.09 -19.78 17.63
CA CYS A 95 -15.31 -18.99 17.65
C CYS A 95 -16.56 -19.86 17.93
N LEU A 96 -16.61 -21.08 17.40
CA LEU A 96 -17.66 -22.06 17.67
C LEU A 96 -17.69 -22.44 19.15
N LEU A 97 -16.52 -22.69 19.74
CA LEU A 97 -16.41 -23.02 21.15
C LEU A 97 -16.88 -21.85 22.02
N ILE A 98 -16.41 -20.63 21.76
CA ILE A 98 -16.85 -19.43 22.50
C ILE A 98 -18.36 -19.25 22.36
N SER A 99 -18.91 -19.38 21.15
CA SER A 99 -20.35 -19.26 20.91
C SER A 99 -21.17 -20.28 21.69
N SER A 100 -20.67 -21.51 21.82
CA SER A 100 -21.32 -22.56 22.59
C SER A 100 -21.29 -22.31 24.10
N LEU A 101 -20.18 -21.75 24.61
CA LEU A 101 -20.02 -21.45 26.05
C LEU A 101 -20.84 -20.24 26.50
N GLU A 102 -20.97 -19.23 25.63
CA GLU A 102 -21.61 -17.95 25.94
C GLU A 102 -23.07 -17.86 25.47
N GLU A 103 -23.62 -18.93 24.89
CA GLU A 103 -24.96 -18.94 24.26
C GLU A 103 -25.16 -17.75 23.30
N SER A 104 -24.10 -17.41 22.55
CA SER A 104 -24.05 -16.25 21.70
C SER A 104 -23.53 -16.61 20.31
N LYS A 105 -23.82 -15.79 19.31
CA LYS A 105 -23.20 -15.89 17.99
C LYS A 105 -21.96 -15.03 17.94
N PHE A 106 -20.78 -15.64 17.89
CA PHE A 106 -19.52 -14.92 17.78
C PHE A 106 -18.67 -15.54 16.68
N ARG A 107 -18.26 -14.74 15.69
CA ARG A 107 -17.36 -15.14 14.62
C ARG A 107 -16.39 -14.03 14.30
N VAL A 108 -15.11 -14.38 14.20
CA VAL A 108 -14.06 -13.53 13.67
C VAL A 108 -13.43 -14.24 12.50
N LYS A 109 -13.53 -13.64 11.33
CA LYS A 109 -12.97 -14.18 10.09
C LYS A 109 -12.02 -13.18 9.48
N TYR A 110 -10.84 -13.64 9.09
CA TYR A 110 -9.89 -12.87 8.32
C TYR A 110 -9.21 -13.77 7.31
N ALA A 111 -9.18 -13.34 6.09
CA ALA A 111 -8.39 -13.96 5.04
C ALA A 111 -7.85 -12.91 4.08
N PHE A 112 -6.68 -13.17 3.52
CA PHE A 112 -6.19 -12.47 2.35
C PHE A 112 -5.80 -13.46 1.26
N TRP A 113 -5.75 -12.96 0.04
CA TRP A 113 -5.15 -13.64 -1.09
C TRP A 113 -4.37 -12.65 -1.94
N ASP A 114 -3.34 -13.10 -2.58
CA ASP A 114 -2.63 -12.36 -3.60
C ASP A 114 -2.23 -13.24 -4.79
N LEU A 115 -2.17 -12.57 -5.94
CA LEU A 115 -1.69 -13.08 -7.22
C LEU A 115 -0.56 -12.18 -7.70
N ASN A 116 0.54 -12.78 -8.07
CA ASN A 116 1.61 -12.14 -8.84
C ASN A 116 1.77 -12.90 -10.14
N ALA A 117 1.81 -12.21 -11.27
CA ALA A 117 2.06 -12.80 -12.56
C ALA A 117 3.00 -11.90 -13.36
N ASN A 118 3.99 -12.51 -13.97
CA ASN A 118 4.91 -11.89 -14.92
C ASN A 118 4.92 -12.71 -16.19
N VAL A 119 4.92 -12.04 -17.34
CA VAL A 119 5.23 -12.64 -18.65
C VAL A 119 6.25 -11.74 -19.31
N THR A 120 7.42 -12.29 -19.64
CA THR A 120 8.49 -11.55 -20.31
C THR A 120 8.84 -12.17 -21.64
N HIS A 121 8.87 -11.33 -22.68
CA HIS A 121 9.31 -11.72 -24.02
C HIS A 121 10.62 -11.00 -24.39
N LYS A 122 11.63 -11.77 -24.76
CA LYS A 122 12.91 -11.29 -25.30
C LYS A 122 12.86 -11.26 -26.82
N PHE A 123 12.92 -10.07 -27.38
CA PHE A 123 13.14 -9.89 -28.83
C PHE A 123 14.62 -10.13 -29.17
N SER A 124 15.51 -9.72 -28.24
CA SER A 124 16.96 -9.98 -28.26
C SER A 124 17.47 -9.86 -26.80
N ASP A 125 18.76 -10.10 -26.55
CA ASP A 125 19.38 -9.92 -25.25
C ASP A 125 19.30 -8.48 -24.72
N ASP A 126 19.25 -7.52 -25.62
CA ASP A 126 19.16 -6.09 -25.33
C ASP A 126 17.73 -5.51 -25.44
N ASN A 127 16.74 -6.33 -25.78
CA ASN A 127 15.38 -5.84 -26.05
C ASN A 127 14.35 -6.81 -25.47
N LYS A 128 13.62 -6.37 -24.44
CA LYS A 128 12.60 -7.18 -23.76
C LYS A 128 11.35 -6.37 -23.43
N LEU A 129 10.22 -7.05 -23.46
CA LEU A 129 8.91 -6.55 -23.07
C LEU A 129 8.33 -7.44 -21.99
N SER A 130 7.92 -6.84 -20.86
CA SER A 130 7.38 -7.55 -19.71
C SER A 130 6.00 -7.04 -19.35
N LEU A 131 5.06 -7.95 -19.15
CA LEU A 131 3.76 -7.67 -18.56
C LEU A 131 3.76 -8.15 -17.11
N ASN A 132 3.53 -7.24 -16.19
CA ASN A 132 3.44 -7.52 -14.75
C ASN A 132 2.02 -7.29 -14.24
N ILE A 133 1.52 -8.20 -13.44
CA ILE A 133 0.21 -8.10 -12.78
C ILE A 133 0.39 -8.46 -11.32
N TYR A 134 -0.09 -7.61 -10.44
CA TYR A 134 -0.27 -7.88 -9.03
C TYR A 134 -1.72 -7.59 -8.64
N GLY A 135 -2.37 -8.54 -7.97
CA GLY A 135 -3.68 -8.35 -7.36
C GLY A 135 -3.69 -8.94 -5.96
N GLY A 136 -4.21 -8.20 -5.00
CA GLY A 136 -4.34 -8.68 -3.62
C GLY A 136 -5.58 -8.12 -2.96
N ARG A 137 -6.23 -8.91 -2.11
CA ARG A 137 -7.41 -8.51 -1.36
C ARG A 137 -7.42 -9.12 0.02
N ASP A 138 -7.77 -8.30 0.99
CA ASP A 138 -8.03 -8.65 2.38
C ASP A 138 -9.52 -8.56 2.67
N ALA A 139 -10.02 -9.47 3.49
CA ALA A 139 -11.39 -9.46 3.99
C ALA A 139 -11.39 -9.82 5.48
N ALA A 140 -11.90 -8.90 6.28
CA ALA A 140 -12.12 -9.09 7.71
C ALA A 140 -13.62 -9.00 8.01
N LYS A 141 -14.14 -9.92 8.80
CA LYS A 141 -15.54 -9.96 9.21
C LYS A 141 -15.64 -10.29 10.69
N LEU A 142 -16.41 -9.50 11.41
CA LEU A 142 -16.78 -9.74 12.79
C LEU A 142 -18.31 -9.87 12.85
N ILE A 143 -18.79 -10.95 13.43
CA ILE A 143 -20.20 -11.18 13.69
C ILE A 143 -20.36 -11.38 15.19
N ALA A 144 -21.24 -10.61 15.78
CA ALA A 144 -21.64 -10.75 17.18
C ALA A 144 -23.17 -10.70 17.29
N GLY A 145 -23.75 -11.58 18.04
CA GLY A 145 -25.20 -11.63 18.18
C GLY A 145 -25.59 -12.42 19.42
N ASN A 146 -26.84 -12.26 19.78
CA ASN A 146 -27.47 -12.99 20.85
C ASN A 146 -28.75 -13.66 20.30
N ASP A 147 -28.93 -14.91 20.65
CA ASP A 147 -30.10 -15.71 20.27
C ASP A 147 -30.46 -16.52 21.53
N ARG A 148 -30.81 -15.79 22.62
CA ARG A 148 -31.17 -16.43 23.88
C ARG A 148 -32.57 -17.00 23.80
N GLU A 149 -32.77 -18.12 24.49
CA GLU A 149 -34.10 -18.69 24.68
C GLU A 149 -35.10 -17.63 25.21
N PRO A 150 -36.33 -17.60 24.69
CA PRO A 150 -37.33 -16.64 25.16
C PRO A 150 -37.58 -16.83 26.66
N VAL A 151 -37.55 -15.72 27.38
CA VAL A 151 -37.98 -15.71 28.79
C VAL A 151 -39.42 -15.28 28.84
N ASP A 152 -40.33 -16.23 29.17
CA ASP A 152 -41.79 -16.05 29.37
C ASP A 152 -42.47 -15.06 28.39
N THR A 153 -42.39 -13.76 28.66
CA THR A 153 -43.10 -12.71 27.97
C THR A 153 -42.22 -11.83 27.08
N TYR A 154 -40.91 -12.05 27.10
CA TYR A 154 -39.96 -11.23 26.36
C TYR A 154 -38.93 -12.07 25.64
N HIS A 155 -38.78 -11.83 24.33
CA HIS A 155 -37.71 -12.43 23.51
C HIS A 155 -37.06 -11.36 22.66
N SER A 156 -35.73 -11.23 22.71
CA SER A 156 -34.97 -10.31 21.87
C SER A 156 -33.77 -11.03 21.26
N THR A 157 -33.72 -10.98 19.93
CA THR A 157 -32.55 -11.42 19.17
C THR A 157 -31.91 -10.22 18.50
N TYR A 158 -30.58 -10.20 18.46
CA TYR A 158 -29.85 -9.22 17.69
C TYR A 158 -28.63 -9.86 17.01
N MET A 159 -28.24 -9.35 15.87
CA MET A 159 -27.02 -9.72 15.18
C MET A 159 -26.39 -8.50 14.55
N THR A 160 -25.16 -8.21 14.95
CA THR A 160 -24.31 -7.17 14.38
C THR A 160 -23.21 -7.81 13.56
N GLN A 161 -23.07 -7.35 12.34
CA GLN A 161 -22.03 -7.82 11.42
C GLN A 161 -21.21 -6.63 10.92
N TRP A 162 -19.92 -6.63 11.23
CA TRP A 162 -18.94 -5.71 10.66
C TRP A 162 -18.14 -6.39 9.56
N GLY A 163 -18.00 -5.73 8.44
CA GLY A 163 -17.19 -6.16 7.32
C GLY A 163 -16.19 -5.08 6.93
N LEU A 164 -14.94 -5.46 6.71
CA LEU A 164 -13.89 -4.58 6.22
C LEU A 164 -13.13 -5.32 5.12
N GLU A 165 -13.13 -4.74 3.93
CA GLU A 165 -12.42 -5.29 2.78
C GLU A 165 -11.56 -4.21 2.16
N TRP A 166 -10.36 -4.58 1.73
CA TRP A 166 -9.49 -3.71 0.96
C TRP A 166 -8.61 -4.50 0.00
N GLY A 167 -8.17 -3.86 -1.06
CA GLY A 167 -7.34 -4.54 -2.04
C GLY A 167 -6.62 -3.59 -2.98
N ASN A 168 -5.63 -4.16 -3.67
CA ASN A 168 -4.85 -3.48 -4.69
C ASN A 168 -4.88 -4.29 -5.99
N LEU A 169 -4.83 -3.57 -7.10
CA LEU A 169 -4.51 -4.08 -8.43
C LEU A 169 -3.41 -3.20 -9.00
N VAL A 170 -2.34 -3.82 -9.47
CA VAL A 170 -1.27 -3.16 -10.21
C VAL A 170 -1.02 -3.95 -11.48
N THR A 171 -1.00 -3.27 -12.60
CA THR A 171 -0.57 -3.87 -13.86
C THR A 171 0.39 -2.91 -14.57
N SER A 172 1.45 -3.45 -15.15
CA SER A 172 2.38 -2.67 -15.94
C SER A 172 2.86 -3.42 -17.18
N LEU A 173 3.11 -2.65 -18.20
CA LEU A 173 3.80 -3.08 -19.42
C LEU A 173 5.12 -2.32 -19.46
N ASP A 174 6.23 -3.04 -19.38
CA ASP A 174 7.57 -2.52 -19.26
C ASP A 174 8.37 -2.92 -20.49
N TRP A 175 8.91 -1.95 -21.23
CA TRP A 175 9.78 -2.17 -22.36
C TRP A 175 11.18 -1.66 -22.08
N ASP A 176 12.13 -2.58 -21.93
CA ASP A 176 13.54 -2.31 -21.69
C ASP A 176 14.34 -2.54 -22.98
N TYR A 177 15.11 -1.53 -23.37
CA TYR A 177 15.91 -1.57 -24.60
C TYR A 177 17.26 -0.89 -24.43
N LYS A 178 18.34 -1.62 -24.73
CA LYS A 178 19.70 -1.09 -24.85
C LYS A 178 20.01 -0.85 -26.30
N PHE A 179 19.86 0.38 -26.76
CA PHE A 179 20.09 0.72 -28.18
C PHE A 179 21.58 0.96 -28.49
N ALA A 180 22.44 1.09 -27.46
CA ALA A 180 23.89 1.13 -27.56
C ALA A 180 24.53 0.61 -26.28
N PRO A 181 25.81 0.20 -26.28
CA PRO A 181 26.48 -0.35 -25.09
C PRO A 181 26.46 0.56 -23.88
N ASN A 182 26.40 1.88 -24.09
CA ASN A 182 26.40 2.91 -23.08
C ASN A 182 25.05 3.64 -22.93
N HIS A 183 24.00 3.17 -23.58
CA HIS A 183 22.65 3.77 -23.51
C HIS A 183 21.61 2.70 -23.23
N GLU A 184 20.79 2.95 -22.24
CA GLU A 184 19.66 2.12 -21.85
C GLU A 184 18.38 2.96 -21.79
N THR A 185 17.25 2.33 -22.12
CA THR A 185 15.92 2.95 -22.08
C THR A 185 14.96 1.99 -21.42
N SER A 186 14.12 2.50 -20.54
CA SER A 186 12.99 1.76 -19.97
C SER A 186 11.73 2.60 -20.10
N LEU A 187 10.75 2.09 -20.84
CA LEU A 187 9.43 2.70 -20.98
C LEU A 187 8.42 1.84 -20.23
N LYS A 188 7.63 2.47 -19.38
CA LYS A 188 6.63 1.79 -18.56
C LYS A 188 5.27 2.47 -18.69
N ALA A 189 4.24 1.70 -19.07
CA ALA A 189 2.85 2.08 -18.91
C ALA A 189 2.26 1.27 -17.77
N TYR A 190 1.55 1.92 -16.85
CA TYR A 190 1.00 1.23 -15.69
C TYR A 190 -0.35 1.75 -15.25
N TYR A 191 -1.11 0.85 -14.67
CA TYR A 191 -2.35 1.16 -13.97
C TYR A 191 -2.28 0.62 -12.55
N THR A 192 -2.69 1.43 -11.58
CA THR A 192 -2.83 1.00 -10.19
C THR A 192 -4.22 1.33 -9.68
N MET A 193 -4.77 0.49 -8.83
CA MET A 193 -6.03 0.70 -8.16
C MET A 193 -5.94 0.21 -6.72
N TYR A 194 -6.48 1.00 -5.82
CA TYR A 194 -6.75 0.63 -4.44
C TYR A 194 -8.21 0.88 -4.14
N ASP A 195 -8.89 -0.08 -3.54
CA ASP A 195 -10.24 0.12 -3.00
C ASP A 195 -10.33 -0.40 -1.57
N SER A 196 -11.23 0.21 -0.82
CA SER A 196 -11.60 -0.23 0.52
C SER A 196 -13.10 -0.09 0.72
N MET A 197 -13.66 -1.00 1.50
CA MET A 197 -15.07 -1.01 1.86
C MET A 197 -15.20 -1.39 3.33
N PHE A 198 -15.96 -0.59 4.06
CA PHE A 198 -16.39 -0.90 5.41
C PHE A 198 -17.91 -0.96 5.45
N GLY A 199 -18.46 -1.99 6.05
CA GLY A 199 -19.90 -2.19 6.21
C GLY A 199 -20.25 -2.59 7.64
N LEU A 200 -21.39 -2.09 8.10
CA LEU A 200 -22.03 -2.44 9.35
C LEU A 200 -23.48 -2.83 9.06
N ASN A 201 -23.86 -4.02 9.42
CA ASN A 201 -25.23 -4.50 9.36
C ASN A 201 -25.67 -4.91 10.77
N ASP A 202 -26.77 -4.33 11.20
CA ASP A 202 -27.45 -4.67 12.45
C ASP A 202 -28.86 -5.16 12.11
N GLU A 203 -29.25 -6.29 12.66
CA GLU A 203 -30.59 -6.83 12.55
C GLU A 203 -31.05 -7.32 13.92
N GLY A 204 -32.34 -7.21 14.19
CA GLY A 204 -32.89 -7.69 15.44
C GLY A 204 -34.39 -7.87 15.37
N ARG A 205 -34.89 -8.69 16.29
CA ARG A 205 -36.30 -8.93 16.48
C ARG A 205 -36.63 -8.87 17.98
N THR A 206 -37.69 -8.22 18.34
CA THR A 206 -38.19 -8.14 19.71
C THR A 206 -39.65 -8.57 19.73
N ILE A 207 -39.95 -9.61 20.50
CA ILE A 207 -41.29 -10.15 20.71
C ILE A 207 -41.66 -9.91 22.14
N ILE A 208 -42.80 -9.28 22.38
CA ILE A 208 -43.38 -8.99 23.73
C ILE A 208 -44.76 -9.67 23.79
N LYS A 209 -44.98 -10.44 24.85
CA LYS A 209 -46.26 -11.11 25.14
C LYS A 209 -46.84 -10.64 26.49
N ASP A 210 -48.15 -10.68 26.60
CA ASP A 210 -48.82 -10.37 27.87
C ASP A 210 -48.45 -11.42 28.95
N HIS A 211 -48.30 -10.97 30.18
CA HIS A 211 -47.88 -11.82 31.30
C HIS A 211 -48.99 -12.76 31.75
N ASN A 212 -50.26 -12.42 31.54
CA ASN A 212 -51.38 -13.19 32.05
C ASN A 212 -51.86 -14.30 31.07
N ASP A 213 -51.94 -14.01 29.78
CA ASP A 213 -52.52 -14.90 28.81
C ASP A 213 -51.56 -15.28 27.66
N TYR A 214 -50.28 -14.75 27.69
CA TYR A 214 -49.26 -14.92 26.66
C TYR A 214 -49.69 -14.46 25.28
N SER A 215 -50.72 -13.61 25.18
CA SER A 215 -51.09 -13.00 23.91
C SER A 215 -49.98 -12.07 23.40
N LEU A 216 -49.85 -12.01 22.09
CA LEU A 216 -48.83 -11.18 21.44
C LEU A 216 -49.16 -9.69 21.60
N ILE A 217 -48.30 -8.94 22.29
CA ILE A 217 -48.40 -7.49 22.43
C ILE A 217 -47.65 -6.79 21.29
N SER A 218 -46.40 -7.21 21.00
CA SER A 218 -45.56 -6.60 19.98
C SER A 218 -44.64 -7.64 19.37
N ASP A 219 -44.43 -7.53 18.06
CA ASP A 219 -43.45 -8.28 17.27
C ASP A 219 -42.80 -7.30 16.30
N GLU A 220 -41.64 -6.80 16.67
CA GLU A 220 -40.91 -5.79 15.93
C GLU A 220 -39.61 -6.37 15.37
N GLU A 221 -39.42 -6.28 14.07
CA GLU A 221 -38.21 -6.63 13.36
C GLU A 221 -37.59 -5.38 12.76
N TYR A 222 -36.27 -5.24 12.89
CA TYR A 222 -35.55 -4.12 12.32
C TYR A 222 -34.25 -4.56 11.67
N PHE A 223 -33.82 -3.82 10.66
CA PHE A 223 -32.46 -3.89 10.16
C PHE A 223 -31.90 -2.49 9.93
N THR A 224 -30.61 -2.38 10.12
CA THR A 224 -29.81 -1.19 9.73
C THR A 224 -28.62 -1.68 8.94
N SER A 225 -28.43 -1.15 7.75
CA SER A 225 -27.24 -1.40 6.95
C SER A 225 -26.56 -0.08 6.65
N SER A 226 -25.30 0.05 7.00
CA SER A 226 -24.52 1.23 6.68
C SER A 226 -23.15 0.83 6.15
N GLY A 227 -22.61 1.64 5.25
CA GLY A 227 -21.31 1.32 4.66
C GLY A 227 -20.65 2.51 4.01
N ASN A 228 -19.35 2.43 3.88
CA ASN A 228 -18.57 3.35 3.06
C ASN A 228 -17.67 2.59 2.10
N LYS A 229 -17.41 3.18 0.96
CA LYS A 229 -16.51 2.65 -0.05
C LYS A 229 -15.63 3.78 -0.57
N SER A 230 -14.33 3.51 -0.66
CA SER A 230 -13.34 4.41 -1.24
C SER A 230 -12.58 3.71 -2.36
N ARG A 231 -12.26 4.44 -3.42
CA ARG A 231 -11.41 3.93 -4.50
C ARG A 231 -10.48 5.02 -4.99
N THR A 232 -9.22 4.65 -5.22
CA THR A 232 -8.23 5.50 -5.86
C THR A 232 -7.53 4.69 -6.94
N SER A 233 -7.34 5.29 -8.11
CA SER A 233 -6.61 4.65 -9.20
C SER A 233 -5.72 5.64 -9.95
N ASP A 234 -4.61 5.13 -10.48
CA ASP A 234 -3.66 5.91 -11.25
C ASP A 234 -3.43 5.24 -12.61
N LEU A 235 -3.37 6.06 -13.64
CA LEU A 235 -2.84 5.69 -14.95
C LEU A 235 -1.53 6.45 -15.15
N GLY A 236 -0.45 5.75 -15.44
CA GLY A 236 0.86 6.37 -15.56
C GLY A 236 1.66 5.90 -16.75
N LEU A 237 2.48 6.82 -17.26
CA LEU A 237 3.52 6.57 -18.25
C LEU A 237 4.84 7.05 -17.65
N LYS A 238 5.88 6.24 -17.77
CA LYS A 238 7.22 6.55 -17.30
C LYS A 238 8.23 6.25 -18.38
N ALA A 239 9.19 7.13 -18.59
CA ALA A 239 10.31 6.95 -19.49
C ALA A 239 11.59 7.26 -18.73
N ASP A 240 12.45 6.27 -18.61
CA ASP A 240 13.76 6.37 -17.97
C ASP A 240 14.84 6.10 -19.00
N PHE A 241 15.89 6.91 -19.00
CA PHE A 241 17.05 6.79 -19.85
C PHE A 241 18.32 6.75 -19.01
N GLY A 242 19.24 5.87 -19.36
CA GLY A 242 20.56 5.79 -18.76
C GLY A 242 21.63 6.02 -19.80
N TYR A 243 22.65 6.81 -19.45
CA TYR A 243 23.79 7.10 -20.28
C TYR A 243 25.09 6.99 -19.49
N ARG A 244 26.02 6.18 -19.96
CA ARG A 244 27.36 6.03 -19.38
C ARG A 244 28.41 6.63 -20.31
N PRO A 245 28.70 7.94 -20.17
CA PRO A 245 29.74 8.60 -21.00
C PRO A 245 31.14 8.06 -20.71
N THR A 246 31.38 7.66 -19.47
CA THR A 246 32.62 7.04 -18.98
C THR A 246 32.29 5.97 -17.95
N GLU A 247 33.27 5.17 -17.52
CA GLU A 247 33.09 4.18 -16.45
C GLU A 247 32.74 4.81 -15.11
N ASN A 248 33.12 6.07 -14.88
CA ASN A 248 32.94 6.79 -13.64
C ASN A 248 31.62 7.58 -13.54
N HIS A 249 30.85 7.69 -14.60
CA HIS A 249 29.61 8.45 -14.65
C HIS A 249 28.46 7.62 -15.16
N HIS A 250 27.36 7.58 -14.42
CA HIS A 250 26.10 7.00 -14.86
C HIS A 250 24.98 8.04 -14.73
N ILE A 251 24.78 8.77 -15.83
CA ILE A 251 23.72 9.78 -15.91
C ILE A 251 22.40 9.09 -16.19
N ARG A 252 21.41 9.33 -15.33
CA ARG A 252 20.03 8.90 -15.55
C ARG A 252 19.12 10.10 -15.64
N TYR A 253 18.19 10.07 -16.55
CA TYR A 253 17.20 11.12 -16.70
C TYR A 253 15.89 10.52 -17.23
N GLY A 254 14.79 11.21 -16.97
CA GLY A 254 13.51 10.68 -17.35
C GLY A 254 12.33 11.56 -16.97
N THR A 255 11.15 11.05 -17.28
CA THR A 255 9.89 11.71 -17.02
C THR A 255 8.84 10.71 -16.56
N THR A 256 7.90 11.18 -15.74
CA THR A 256 6.71 10.43 -15.41
C THR A 256 5.48 11.32 -15.59
N LEU A 257 4.45 10.76 -16.20
CA LEU A 257 3.13 11.37 -16.34
C LEU A 257 2.15 10.48 -15.61
N LYS A 258 1.37 11.05 -14.68
CA LYS A 258 0.35 10.31 -13.91
C LYS A 258 -0.97 11.05 -13.92
N TYR A 259 -2.01 10.31 -14.16
CA TYR A 259 -3.37 10.78 -14.00
C TYR A 259 -4.04 10.02 -12.86
N HIS A 260 -4.45 10.76 -11.84
CA HIS A 260 -5.02 10.22 -10.62
C HIS A 260 -6.54 10.38 -10.63
N PHE A 261 -7.24 9.32 -10.25
CA PHE A 261 -8.68 9.30 -10.04
C PHE A 261 -8.95 8.98 -8.57
N TYR A 262 -9.64 9.88 -7.88
CA TYR A 262 -10.05 9.70 -6.50
C TYR A 262 -11.57 9.64 -6.42
N ASN A 263 -12.07 8.54 -5.91
CA ASN A 263 -13.45 8.42 -5.47
C ASN A 263 -13.42 8.19 -3.95
N PRO A 264 -13.38 9.28 -3.17
CA PRO A 264 -12.89 9.22 -1.80
C PRO A 264 -13.83 8.48 -0.87
N VAL A 265 -15.13 8.68 -0.95
CA VAL A 265 -16.10 7.93 -0.17
C VAL A 265 -17.48 8.01 -0.82
N SER A 266 -18.14 6.88 -0.95
CA SER A 266 -19.58 6.77 -1.06
C SER A 266 -20.11 6.16 0.24
N TYR A 267 -21.14 6.76 0.78
CA TYR A 267 -21.78 6.34 2.02
C TYR A 267 -23.24 5.95 1.74
N SER A 268 -23.65 4.81 2.26
CA SER A 268 -25.03 4.35 2.18
C SER A 268 -25.56 3.99 3.57
N VAL A 269 -26.79 4.38 3.86
CA VAL A 269 -27.53 3.93 5.04
C VAL A 269 -28.90 3.46 4.60
N LYS A 270 -29.26 2.29 5.07
CA LYS A 270 -30.55 1.69 4.82
C LYS A 270 -31.12 1.14 6.10
N ASN A 271 -32.30 1.62 6.46
CA ASN A 271 -33.04 1.14 7.64
C ASN A 271 -34.41 0.64 7.21
N GLY A 272 -34.91 -0.39 7.86
CA GLY A 272 -36.22 -0.92 7.54
C GLY A 272 -36.63 -2.04 8.47
N LYS A 273 -37.78 -2.65 8.17
CA LYS A 273 -38.25 -3.86 8.83
C LYS A 273 -37.77 -5.10 8.07
N MET A 274 -37.59 -6.22 8.76
CA MET A 274 -37.06 -7.45 8.15
C MET A 274 -37.99 -8.06 7.09
N ASN A 275 -39.28 -7.70 7.07
CA ASN A 275 -40.24 -8.06 6.03
C ASN A 275 -39.98 -7.39 4.66
N GLY A 276 -38.89 -6.63 4.55
CA GLY A 276 -38.50 -5.90 3.34
C GLY A 276 -39.07 -4.48 3.24
N GLU A 277 -39.81 -4.01 4.21
CA GLU A 277 -40.27 -2.62 4.27
C GLU A 277 -39.08 -1.71 4.61
N VAL A 278 -38.66 -0.88 3.68
CA VAL A 278 -37.59 0.12 3.86
C VAL A 278 -38.19 1.39 4.38
N THR A 279 -37.81 1.79 5.60
CA THR A 279 -38.28 3.01 6.24
C THR A 279 -37.37 4.21 5.94
N TYR A 280 -36.10 3.96 5.60
CA TYR A 280 -35.13 4.97 5.27
C TYR A 280 -34.06 4.38 4.34
N ASP A 281 -33.85 5.02 3.21
CA ASP A 281 -32.82 4.62 2.23
C ASP A 281 -32.11 5.89 1.76
N GLU A 282 -30.86 6.04 2.14
CA GLU A 282 -30.03 7.16 1.77
C GLU A 282 -28.72 6.66 1.17
N ASP A 283 -28.56 6.90 -0.12
CA ASP A 283 -27.29 6.66 -0.81
C ASP A 283 -26.66 8.02 -1.15
N LYS A 284 -25.68 8.43 -0.34
CA LYS A 284 -24.94 9.68 -0.55
C LYS A 284 -23.53 9.37 -0.99
N SER A 285 -23.26 9.58 -2.27
CA SER A 285 -21.92 9.91 -2.72
C SER A 285 -21.57 11.30 -2.18
N GLN A 286 -20.95 11.37 -1.02
CA GLN A 286 -20.76 12.63 -0.29
C GLN A 286 -19.62 13.50 -0.83
N SER A 287 -18.77 12.99 -1.70
CA SER A 287 -17.84 13.83 -2.43
C SER A 287 -17.79 13.45 -3.91
N ALA A 288 -17.87 14.44 -4.77
CA ALA A 288 -17.67 14.25 -6.19
C ALA A 288 -16.30 13.58 -6.45
N PRO A 289 -16.20 12.67 -7.43
CA PRO A 289 -14.91 12.14 -7.88
C PRO A 289 -13.96 13.28 -8.20
N ARG A 290 -12.71 13.17 -7.77
CA ARG A 290 -11.67 14.17 -8.01
C ARG A 290 -10.58 13.59 -8.88
N GLN A 291 -9.92 14.47 -9.61
CA GLN A 291 -8.86 14.11 -10.53
C GLN A 291 -7.68 15.05 -10.32
N SER A 292 -6.49 14.54 -10.49
CA SER A 292 -5.29 15.35 -10.59
C SER A 292 -4.32 14.78 -11.60
N PHE A 293 -3.55 15.66 -12.22
CA PHE A 293 -2.47 15.29 -13.13
C PHE A 293 -1.14 15.65 -12.50
N GLU A 294 -0.20 14.73 -12.52
CA GLU A 294 1.17 14.92 -12.04
C GLU A 294 2.13 14.62 -13.17
N SER A 295 3.04 15.55 -13.44
CA SER A 295 4.17 15.33 -14.35
C SER A 295 5.45 15.67 -13.65
N ASP A 296 6.48 14.89 -13.90
CA ASP A 296 7.81 15.16 -13.36
C ASP A 296 8.90 14.91 -14.42
N LEU A 297 10.00 15.62 -14.22
CA LEU A 297 11.24 15.45 -14.96
C LEU A 297 12.36 15.27 -13.95
N TYR A 298 13.28 14.39 -14.19
CA TYR A 298 14.47 14.24 -13.35
C TYR A 298 15.73 14.04 -14.15
N ILE A 299 16.85 14.42 -13.54
CA ILE A 299 18.19 14.07 -13.95
C ILE A 299 19.01 13.75 -12.71
N GLU A 300 19.82 12.72 -12.76
CA GLU A 300 20.78 12.37 -11.71
C GLU A 300 22.07 11.82 -12.34
N ASP A 301 23.19 12.03 -11.66
CA ASP A 301 24.46 11.43 -12.01
C ASP A 301 25.03 10.66 -10.81
N GLU A 302 25.24 9.38 -11.01
CA GLU A 302 25.92 8.50 -10.09
C GLU A 302 27.38 8.42 -10.49
N MET A 303 28.25 9.02 -9.65
CA MET A 303 29.64 9.29 -9.93
C MET A 303 30.56 8.47 -9.03
N SER A 304 31.53 7.79 -9.60
CA SER A 304 32.68 7.19 -8.90
C SER A 304 33.91 8.07 -9.15
N LEU A 305 34.01 9.18 -8.38
CA LEU A 305 35.03 10.20 -8.60
C LEU A 305 36.44 9.73 -8.23
N THR A 306 36.55 8.89 -7.23
CA THR A 306 37.77 8.21 -6.80
C THR A 306 37.39 6.85 -6.19
N ASP A 307 38.38 5.99 -5.92
CA ASP A 307 38.16 4.70 -5.27
C ASP A 307 37.51 4.82 -3.88
N TRP A 308 37.73 5.95 -3.18
CA TRP A 308 37.21 6.20 -1.85
C TRP A 308 36.00 7.15 -1.81
N PHE A 309 35.62 7.79 -2.92
CA PHE A 309 34.54 8.75 -2.95
C PHE A 309 33.57 8.51 -4.09
N THR A 310 32.31 8.19 -3.75
CA THR A 310 31.19 8.09 -4.69
C THR A 310 30.10 9.10 -4.32
N ALA A 311 29.44 9.65 -5.33
CA ALA A 311 28.35 10.61 -5.15
C ALA A 311 27.20 10.28 -6.11
N ASN A 312 25.97 10.48 -5.65
CA ASN A 312 24.78 10.55 -6.49
C ASN A 312 24.16 11.93 -6.26
N VAL A 313 24.10 12.74 -7.30
CA VAL A 313 23.51 14.07 -7.25
C VAL A 313 22.43 14.18 -8.31
N GLY A 314 21.28 14.67 -7.92
CA GLY A 314 20.15 14.75 -8.84
C GLY A 314 19.21 15.90 -8.54
N LEU A 315 18.44 16.23 -9.54
CA LEU A 315 17.39 17.24 -9.48
C LEU A 315 16.11 16.65 -10.08
N ARG A 316 15.00 16.86 -9.39
CA ARG A 316 13.67 16.54 -9.88
C ARG A 316 12.81 17.79 -9.89
N TYR A 317 12.06 17.99 -10.95
CA TYR A 317 11.01 18.98 -11.05
C TYR A 317 9.67 18.28 -11.15
N ALA A 318 8.74 18.62 -10.28
CA ALA A 318 7.38 18.10 -10.29
C ALA A 318 6.36 19.21 -10.51
N ALA A 319 5.41 18.99 -11.41
CA ALA A 319 4.29 19.86 -11.68
C ALA A 319 2.98 19.09 -11.45
N ILE A 320 2.07 19.67 -10.70
CA ILE A 320 0.80 19.05 -10.28
C ILE A 320 -0.34 19.98 -10.66
N ALA A 321 -1.27 19.49 -11.47
CA ALA A 321 -2.50 20.17 -11.82
C ALA A 321 -3.68 19.54 -11.09
N THR A 322 -4.45 20.36 -10.38
CA THR A 322 -5.63 19.95 -9.64
C THR A 322 -6.65 21.07 -9.60
N GLU A 323 -7.90 20.81 -10.03
CA GLU A 323 -9.01 21.76 -9.98
C GLU A 323 -8.66 23.16 -10.51
N GLY A 324 -7.93 23.21 -11.63
CA GLY A 324 -7.53 24.48 -12.29
C GLY A 324 -6.33 25.17 -11.67
N LYS A 325 -5.73 24.65 -10.60
CA LYS A 325 -4.51 25.17 -9.98
C LYS A 325 -3.31 24.30 -10.30
N TRP A 326 -2.15 24.95 -10.54
CA TRP A 326 -0.87 24.31 -10.70
C TRP A 326 0.01 24.54 -9.48
N TYR A 327 0.67 23.48 -9.06
CA TYR A 327 1.72 23.50 -8.05
C TYR A 327 3.02 23.01 -8.67
N HIS A 328 4.11 23.61 -8.27
CA HIS A 328 5.46 23.29 -8.76
C HIS A 328 6.39 22.99 -7.59
N SER A 329 7.27 22.02 -7.77
CA SER A 329 8.28 21.65 -6.79
C SER A 329 9.62 21.39 -7.48
N ILE A 330 10.69 21.95 -6.93
CA ILE A 330 12.06 21.61 -7.27
C ILE A 330 12.61 20.79 -6.11
N GLU A 331 13.14 19.61 -6.40
CA GLU A 331 13.51 18.60 -5.42
C GLU A 331 14.98 18.18 -5.63
N PRO A 332 15.95 18.96 -5.07
CA PRO A 332 17.35 18.58 -5.09
C PRO A 332 17.61 17.38 -4.20
N ARG A 333 18.52 16.53 -4.61
CA ARG A 333 18.96 15.34 -3.90
C ARG A 333 20.44 15.12 -4.05
N ALA A 334 21.08 14.69 -2.96
CA ALA A 334 22.48 14.31 -2.94
C ALA A 334 22.68 13.14 -1.97
N ALA A 335 23.47 12.18 -2.38
CA ALA A 335 23.96 11.12 -1.52
C ALA A 335 25.46 10.96 -1.77
N LEU A 336 26.25 11.06 -0.70
CA LEU A 336 27.70 10.99 -0.72
C LEU A 336 28.14 9.78 0.10
N ARG A 337 29.11 9.04 -0.41
CA ARG A 337 29.77 7.94 0.30
C ARG A 337 31.27 8.18 0.28
N PHE A 338 31.88 8.13 1.45
CA PHE A 338 33.31 8.20 1.67
C PHE A 338 33.77 6.86 2.27
N GLN A 339 34.62 6.16 1.59
CA GLN A 339 35.27 4.98 2.10
C GLN A 339 36.48 5.40 2.95
N CYS A 340 36.40 5.19 4.26
CA CYS A 340 37.40 5.54 5.24
C CYS A 340 38.22 4.29 5.63
N GLY A 341 39.14 3.90 4.77
CA GLY A 341 39.90 2.64 4.92
C GLY A 341 39.14 1.41 4.42
N ASP A 342 39.61 0.21 4.76
CA ASP A 342 39.14 -1.06 4.16
C ASP A 342 37.75 -1.52 4.66
N TYR A 343 37.35 -1.02 5.82
CA TYR A 343 36.16 -1.57 6.51
C TYR A 343 35.09 -0.54 6.82
N THR A 344 35.34 0.74 6.61
CA THR A 344 34.46 1.81 7.10
C THR A 344 33.98 2.72 5.98
N ASP A 345 32.66 2.89 5.90
CA ASP A 345 32.00 3.83 5.02
C ASP A 345 31.32 4.92 5.85
N LEU A 346 31.52 6.19 5.49
CA LEU A 346 30.71 7.32 5.92
C LEU A 346 29.74 7.67 4.79
N LYS A 347 28.44 7.77 5.11
CA LYS A 347 27.40 8.18 4.16
C LYS A 347 26.69 9.44 4.66
N LEU A 348 26.50 10.39 3.75
CA LEU A 348 25.75 11.63 4.00
C LEU A 348 24.71 11.77 2.90
N SER A 349 23.51 12.27 3.24
CA SER A 349 22.49 12.51 2.24
C SER A 349 21.61 13.72 2.57
N TYR A 350 21.14 14.35 1.50
CA TYR A 350 20.14 15.40 1.51
C TYR A 350 19.06 15.09 0.49
N SER A 351 17.79 15.31 0.85
CA SER A 351 16.67 15.14 -0.08
C SER A 351 15.52 16.10 0.22
N GLU A 352 14.97 16.68 -0.85
CA GLU A 352 13.67 17.35 -0.82
C GLU A 352 12.66 16.51 -1.59
N MET A 353 11.42 16.43 -1.08
CA MET A 353 10.35 15.64 -1.69
C MET A 353 9.01 16.34 -1.52
N SER A 354 8.13 16.18 -2.51
CA SER A 354 6.73 16.59 -2.45
C SER A 354 5.77 15.42 -2.63
N GLN A 355 4.57 15.56 -2.10
CA GLN A 355 3.52 14.56 -2.18
C GLN A 355 2.17 15.23 -2.45
N ASN A 356 1.54 14.85 -3.56
CA ASN A 356 0.23 15.35 -3.98
C ASN A 356 -0.95 14.61 -3.34
N SER A 357 -0.82 13.29 -3.18
CA SER A 357 -1.88 12.44 -2.62
C SER A 357 -1.79 12.43 -1.09
N HIS A 358 -2.87 12.80 -0.42
CA HIS A 358 -2.96 12.82 1.04
C HIS A 358 -3.82 11.66 1.53
N LEU A 359 -3.31 10.89 2.50
CA LEU A 359 -4.11 9.91 3.21
C LEU A 359 -4.86 10.63 4.33
N ILE A 360 -6.16 10.65 4.22
CA ILE A 360 -7.05 11.24 5.21
C ILE A 360 -7.53 10.14 6.14
N SER A 361 -7.09 10.18 7.39
CA SER A 361 -7.46 9.23 8.41
C SER A 361 -8.35 9.90 9.46
N SER A 362 -9.46 9.27 9.77
CA SER A 362 -10.39 9.71 10.82
C SER A 362 -10.05 9.13 12.20
N THR A 363 -9.07 8.25 12.27
CA THR A 363 -8.63 7.56 13.49
C THR A 363 -7.13 7.71 13.69
N TYR A 364 -6.64 7.60 14.94
CA TYR A 364 -5.22 7.61 15.27
C TYR A 364 -4.45 6.40 14.69
N ILE A 365 -5.16 5.31 14.43
CA ILE A 365 -4.61 4.11 13.77
C ILE A 365 -5.03 4.17 12.31
N GLN A 366 -4.08 3.98 11.39
CA GLN A 366 -4.39 3.84 9.97
C GLN A 366 -5.19 2.56 9.74
N LEU A 367 -6.50 2.73 9.61
CA LEU A 367 -7.39 1.66 9.22
C LEU A 367 -7.64 1.71 7.71
N PRO A 368 -8.04 0.62 7.09
CA PRO A 368 -8.48 0.63 5.68
C PRO A 368 -9.72 1.50 5.40
N THR A 369 -10.32 2.09 6.44
CA THR A 369 -11.36 3.13 6.34
C THR A 369 -10.81 4.51 5.96
N SER A 370 -9.48 4.71 6.04
CA SER A 370 -8.81 5.91 5.57
C SER A 370 -8.89 6.00 4.04
N PHE A 371 -9.01 7.20 3.50
CA PHE A 371 -9.15 7.42 2.06
C PHE A 371 -8.13 8.41 1.53
N TRP A 372 -7.83 8.29 0.23
CA TRP A 372 -6.88 9.14 -0.44
C TRP A 372 -7.57 10.32 -1.13
N MET A 373 -6.95 11.51 -1.03
CA MET A 373 -7.41 12.74 -1.66
C MET A 373 -6.24 13.47 -2.32
N PRO A 374 -6.47 14.16 -3.46
CA PRO A 374 -5.46 15.02 -4.05
C PRO A 374 -5.31 16.31 -3.26
N SER A 375 -4.22 17.02 -3.52
CA SER A 375 -4.14 18.45 -3.23
C SER A 375 -5.27 19.20 -3.94
N THR A 376 -5.67 20.34 -3.39
CA THR A 376 -6.75 21.18 -3.94
C THR A 376 -6.29 22.65 -3.99
N PRO A 377 -7.03 23.58 -4.57
CA PRO A 377 -6.70 24.99 -4.50
C PRO A 377 -6.49 25.53 -3.08
N LYS A 378 -7.11 24.92 -2.07
CA LYS A 378 -6.96 25.28 -0.65
C LYS A 378 -5.87 24.50 0.06
N ILE A 379 -5.55 23.28 -0.40
CA ILE A 379 -4.64 22.35 0.25
C ILE A 379 -3.45 22.10 -0.69
N ALA A 380 -2.32 22.71 -0.39
CA ALA A 380 -1.10 22.53 -1.17
C ALA A 380 -0.46 21.14 -0.94
N PRO A 381 0.33 20.62 -1.88
CA PRO A 381 1.10 19.40 -1.72
C PRO A 381 1.95 19.44 -0.45
N SER A 382 2.01 18.32 0.26
CA SER A 382 2.92 18.14 1.39
C SER A 382 4.36 18.15 0.91
N ARG A 383 5.27 18.71 1.71
CA ARG A 383 6.70 18.79 1.42
C ARG A 383 7.54 18.29 2.58
N SER A 384 8.67 17.66 2.27
CA SER A 384 9.66 17.30 3.28
C SER A 384 11.06 17.63 2.84
N ARG A 385 11.92 17.95 3.83
CA ARG A 385 13.38 18.13 3.70
C ARG A 385 14.04 17.22 4.71
N GLN A 386 14.99 16.42 4.26
CA GLN A 386 15.67 15.46 5.10
C GLN A 386 17.17 15.54 4.90
N VAL A 387 17.90 15.56 6.02
CA VAL A 387 19.34 15.33 6.10
C VAL A 387 19.54 14.03 6.85
N ALA A 388 20.42 13.15 6.38
CA ALA A 388 20.81 11.95 7.11
C ALA A 388 22.31 11.71 6.95
N GLY A 389 22.88 11.05 7.95
CA GLY A 389 24.27 10.64 7.94
C GLY A 389 24.45 9.33 8.72
N GLY A 390 25.46 8.54 8.36
CA GLY A 390 25.72 7.27 9.04
C GLY A 390 27.12 6.75 8.79
N VAL A 391 27.59 5.98 9.75
CA VAL A 391 28.84 5.23 9.70
C VAL A 391 28.52 3.75 9.61
N TYR A 392 29.14 3.08 8.67
CA TYR A 392 28.97 1.65 8.39
C TYR A 392 30.33 0.99 8.49
N VAL A 393 30.43 -0.03 9.31
CA VAL A 393 31.67 -0.77 9.50
C VAL A 393 31.42 -2.24 9.17
N ASN A 394 32.18 -2.75 8.22
CA ASN A 394 32.16 -4.16 7.82
C ASN A 394 33.41 -4.85 8.36
N PHE A 395 33.33 -5.39 9.57
CA PHE A 395 34.45 -6.13 10.18
C PHE A 395 34.70 -7.44 9.45
N PRO A 396 35.95 -8.00 9.58
CA PRO A 396 36.20 -9.39 9.22
C PRO A 396 35.20 -10.33 9.90
N HIS A 397 35.04 -11.55 9.35
CA HIS A 397 34.09 -12.57 9.85
C HIS A 397 32.61 -12.19 9.72
N ASN A 398 32.25 -11.40 8.67
CA ASN A 398 30.85 -11.06 8.35
C ASN A 398 30.10 -10.31 9.46
N ILE A 399 30.80 -9.61 10.34
CA ILE A 399 30.19 -8.73 11.33
C ILE A 399 29.97 -7.35 10.70
N LYS A 400 28.72 -6.91 10.62
CA LYS A 400 28.35 -5.59 10.11
C LYS A 400 27.80 -4.74 11.25
N PHE A 401 28.33 -3.55 11.40
CA PHE A 401 27.88 -2.55 12.35
C PHE A 401 27.48 -1.27 11.61
N SER A 402 26.36 -0.66 11.97
CA SER A 402 25.98 0.64 11.42
C SER A 402 25.30 1.51 12.48
N VAL A 403 25.59 2.80 12.40
CA VAL A 403 24.91 3.87 13.14
C VAL A 403 24.50 4.93 12.15
N GLU A 404 23.22 5.21 12.09
CA GLU A 404 22.63 6.24 11.23
C GLU A 404 21.84 7.24 12.07
N GLY A 405 21.83 8.50 11.66
CA GLY A 405 20.95 9.52 12.21
C GLY A 405 20.32 10.36 11.12
N TYR A 406 19.12 10.84 11.36
CA TYR A 406 18.42 11.73 10.42
C TYR A 406 17.67 12.85 11.13
N TYR A 407 17.48 13.94 10.42
CA TYR A 407 16.60 15.02 10.76
C TYR A 407 15.73 15.38 9.56
N LYS A 408 14.41 15.44 9.77
CA LYS A 408 13.42 15.69 8.74
C LYS A 408 12.43 16.77 9.17
N THR A 409 12.20 17.73 8.31
CA THR A 409 11.14 18.73 8.47
C THR A 409 10.05 18.49 7.44
N MET A 410 8.80 18.72 7.82
CA MET A 410 7.64 18.53 6.97
C MET A 410 6.72 19.73 7.05
N SER A 411 6.07 20.06 5.94
CA SER A 411 5.09 21.14 5.84
C SER A 411 3.88 20.69 5.05
N ASN A 412 2.75 21.38 5.23
CA ASN A 412 1.46 21.06 4.63
C ASN A 412 0.99 19.65 4.99
N LEU A 413 1.24 19.21 6.22
CA LEU A 413 0.66 17.98 6.76
C LEU A 413 -0.81 18.24 7.09
N LEU A 414 -1.64 17.23 6.87
CA LEU A 414 -3.08 17.31 7.10
C LEU A 414 -3.47 16.50 8.33
N GLU A 415 -4.32 17.08 9.15
CA GLU A 415 -4.93 16.42 10.30
C GLU A 415 -6.38 16.88 10.44
N PHE A 416 -7.26 16.01 10.90
CA PHE A 416 -8.64 16.40 11.19
C PHE A 416 -8.76 17.29 12.41
N ARG A 417 -9.61 18.29 12.32
CA ARG A 417 -9.99 19.16 13.42
C ARG A 417 -11.07 18.47 14.27
N GLY A 418 -10.68 17.88 15.40
CA GLY A 418 -11.59 17.25 16.35
C GLY A 418 -11.54 15.71 16.39
N ARG A 419 -12.46 15.10 17.15
CA ARG A 419 -12.59 13.64 17.24
C ARG A 419 -13.55 13.15 16.17
N TRP A 420 -13.21 12.05 15.54
CA TRP A 420 -14.00 11.45 14.48
C TRP A 420 -14.37 10.01 14.84
N GLY A 421 -15.52 9.58 14.33
CA GLY A 421 -15.92 8.18 14.35
C GLY A 421 -15.39 7.43 13.11
N LEU A 422 -15.86 6.21 12.93
CA LEU A 422 -15.55 5.36 11.77
C LEU A 422 -15.98 5.99 10.43
N TYR A 423 -16.86 6.99 10.46
CA TYR A 423 -17.39 7.70 9.30
C TYR A 423 -16.95 9.16 9.36
N PRO A 424 -16.00 9.61 8.52
CA PRO A 424 -15.64 11.02 8.45
C PRO A 424 -16.79 11.82 7.84
N PRO A 425 -17.09 13.04 8.32
CA PRO A 425 -18.02 13.94 7.67
C PRO A 425 -17.42 14.42 6.36
N ILE A 426 -18.12 14.18 5.28
CA ILE A 426 -17.58 14.26 3.94
C ILE A 426 -18.04 15.52 3.22
N THR A 427 -19.12 16.14 3.69
CA THR A 427 -19.49 17.48 3.24
C THR A 427 -18.47 18.48 3.74
N ARG A 428 -17.67 19.07 2.81
CA ARG A 428 -16.63 20.06 3.09
C ARG A 428 -15.46 19.50 3.92
N TRP A 429 -14.96 18.31 3.55
CA TRP A 429 -13.82 17.68 4.21
C TRP A 429 -12.61 18.63 4.34
N GLU A 430 -12.38 19.52 3.37
CA GLU A 430 -11.30 20.53 3.40
C GLU A 430 -11.43 21.48 4.61
N ASP A 431 -12.65 21.86 4.98
CA ASP A 431 -12.92 22.76 6.12
C ASP A 431 -12.75 22.04 7.47
N ALA A 432 -12.79 20.71 7.45
CA ALA A 432 -12.57 19.85 8.62
C ALA A 432 -11.10 19.54 8.88
N LEU A 433 -10.19 19.97 7.99
CA LEU A 433 -8.76 19.71 8.11
C LEU A 433 -8.00 20.92 8.63
N VAL A 434 -6.90 20.62 9.30
CA VAL A 434 -5.89 21.59 9.73
C VAL A 434 -4.60 21.29 8.96
N VAL A 435 -4.01 22.34 8.42
CA VAL A 435 -2.70 22.26 7.76
C VAL A 435 -1.61 22.57 8.80
N GLY A 436 -0.71 21.63 9.01
CA GLY A 436 0.32 21.69 10.02
C GLY A 436 1.75 21.53 9.48
N LYS A 437 2.70 21.60 10.40
CA LYS A 437 4.12 21.32 10.18
C LYS A 437 4.57 20.22 11.12
N GLY A 438 5.52 19.40 10.67
CA GLY A 438 6.09 18.31 11.45
C GLY A 438 7.61 18.33 11.46
N ARG A 439 8.19 17.71 12.48
CA ARG A 439 9.61 17.39 12.56
C ARG A 439 9.76 15.94 12.99
N SER A 440 10.76 15.28 12.44
CA SER A 440 11.11 13.92 12.83
C SER A 440 12.63 13.82 12.88
N TRP A 441 13.14 13.20 13.91
CA TRP A 441 14.55 12.83 14.02
C TRP A 441 14.64 11.47 14.68
N GLY A 442 15.71 10.78 14.43
CA GLY A 442 15.95 9.49 15.03
C GLY A 442 17.35 9.00 14.75
N ASP A 443 17.73 8.00 15.52
CA ASP A 443 18.92 7.20 15.29
C ASP A 443 18.53 5.75 15.00
N ARG A 444 19.39 5.07 14.30
CA ARG A 444 19.30 3.63 14.05
C ARG A 444 20.66 3.01 14.24
N LYS A 445 20.67 1.96 15.03
CA LYS A 445 21.84 1.12 15.27
C LYS A 445 21.53 -0.29 14.82
N SER A 446 22.41 -0.88 14.05
CA SER A 446 22.27 -2.26 13.62
C SER A 446 23.60 -2.99 13.80
N THR A 447 23.53 -4.15 14.44
CA THR A 447 24.65 -5.10 14.49
C THR A 447 24.14 -6.39 13.86
N ARG A 448 24.82 -6.87 12.83
CA ARG A 448 24.47 -8.12 12.16
C ARG A 448 25.69 -9.03 12.15
N LEU A 449 25.51 -10.21 12.73
CA LEU A 449 26.43 -11.33 12.59
C LEU A 449 25.83 -12.26 11.53
N ASN A 450 26.51 -12.45 10.42
CA ASN A 450 26.08 -13.41 9.41
C ASN A 450 26.82 -14.71 9.70
N SER A 451 26.22 -15.58 10.52
CA SER A 451 26.69 -16.96 10.67
C SER A 451 26.22 -17.73 9.44
N SER A 452 27.09 -17.91 8.45
CA SER A 452 26.91 -18.95 7.45
C SER A 452 27.13 -20.31 8.15
N HIS A 453 26.06 -20.93 8.61
CA HIS A 453 26.08 -22.36 8.80
C HIS A 453 25.91 -22.98 7.41
N GLU A 454 27.02 -23.38 6.79
CA GLU A 454 27.00 -24.43 5.80
C GLU A 454 26.60 -25.71 6.56
N LEU A 455 25.41 -26.20 6.26
CA LEU A 455 25.01 -27.60 6.53
C LEU A 455 25.20 -28.39 5.26
#